data_2cac05bf21ed0b3eb053415c2eac44d1
#
_entry.id   2cac05bf21ed0b3eb053415c2eac44d1
#
_cell.length_a   1.000
_cell.length_b   1.000
_cell.length_c   1.000
_cell.angle_alpha   90.00
_cell.angle_beta   90.00
_cell.angle_gamma   90.00
#
_symmetry.space_group_name_H-M   'P 1'
#
loop_
_entity.id
_entity.type
_entity.pdbx_description
1 polymer ?
#
loop_
_entity_poly.entity_id
_entity_poly.type
_entity_poly.pdbx_seq_one_letter_code
_entity_poly.pdbx_strand_id
1 'polypeptide(L)'
;SQVDAVLQIFKVGGGGLAGNDDNGSPDSYLSFKVPEDGKYAVCVSDHLGRGGKHFVYRVEVAVADAEIGTTVNELERYVSQVVNVPKGSRMAIETNMVRKNVGGEARIQIPDLPEKTNHSDGLVAPDLGTIQMIFRADADAPNQSKLVDLRATLAVNPERTLVGHLNQRTQLVRGQNNVDVWGRFDNRLAVAVVEAAPFDIEIVQPQVPIVRNGSLVLAINAKRNPGFDKPINVRLLTAPPGIGYSPVTIPGDQSTIQMNLTAAGNAPFRTWPILVLATTDIGNGPITIASEFVQLEVADSVFEFKFSKTMAEQGKPVDVVVGVELKKPMEGTIEVEILGLPPGTASPTPKLVLAADAKQLAFPVTIPADARAGNYKTVVCRGTVTNDKGVITQVNGNAEVQIDVPVAPPPAAAVAAAAPMPPPPPEAPKEKPLTRLEQLRKEKGKQ
;
A
#
# COMPACT_ATOMS: atom_id res chain seq x y z
N SER A 1 -27.90 8.20 31.77
CA SER A 1 -27.48 9.57 32.13
C SER A 1 -28.18 10.58 31.22
N GLN A 2 -28.52 11.77 31.71
CA GLN A 2 -28.96 12.88 30.87
C GLN A 2 -27.78 13.66 30.30
N VAL A 3 -26.57 13.36 30.76
CA VAL A 3 -25.33 14.00 30.37
C VAL A 3 -24.78 13.25 29.17
N ASP A 4 -24.50 13.98 28.12
CA ASP A 4 -23.66 13.59 26.98
C ASP A 4 -22.28 14.16 27.29
N ALA A 5 -21.42 13.30 27.87
CA ALA A 5 -20.24 13.77 28.59
C ALA A 5 -19.08 14.10 27.61
N VAL A 6 -18.54 15.30 27.72
CA VAL A 6 -17.27 15.70 27.10
C VAL A 6 -16.19 15.78 28.15
N LEU A 7 -15.12 15.02 27.99
CA LEU A 7 -13.99 14.96 28.89
C LEU A 7 -12.79 15.71 28.29
N GLN A 8 -12.21 16.63 29.05
CA GLN A 8 -11.06 17.41 28.62
C GLN A 8 -9.98 17.49 29.69
N ILE A 9 -8.72 17.48 29.29
CA ILE A 9 -7.56 17.64 30.17
C ILE A 9 -6.82 18.91 29.80
N PHE A 10 -6.55 19.73 30.81
CA PHE A 10 -5.79 20.98 30.69
C PHE A 10 -4.57 20.93 31.61
N LYS A 11 -3.48 21.59 31.21
CA LYS A 11 -2.41 21.95 32.12
C LYS A 11 -2.87 23.19 32.92
N VAL A 12 -2.75 23.18 34.23
CA VAL A 12 -3.11 24.34 35.05
C VAL A 12 -2.25 25.53 34.68
N GLY A 13 -2.87 26.63 34.25
CA GLY A 13 -2.18 27.80 33.71
C GLY A 13 -1.74 27.68 32.25
N GLY A 14 -2.16 26.62 31.55
CA GLY A 14 -1.88 26.36 30.13
C GLY A 14 -3.13 26.05 29.31
N GLY A 15 -2.92 25.58 28.10
CA GLY A 15 -3.99 25.20 27.18
C GLY A 15 -4.53 23.77 27.38
N GLY A 16 -5.54 23.39 26.59
CA GLY A 16 -6.06 22.04 26.49
C GLY A 16 -5.01 21.09 25.88
N LEU A 17 -4.89 19.91 26.45
CA LEU A 17 -3.91 18.89 26.05
C LEU A 17 -4.55 17.70 25.37
N ALA A 18 -5.73 17.29 25.81
CA ALA A 18 -6.47 16.17 25.24
C ALA A 18 -7.95 16.30 25.55
N GLY A 19 -8.80 15.68 24.74
CA GLY A 19 -10.24 15.64 24.96
C GLY A 19 -10.88 14.48 24.19
N ASN A 20 -12.06 14.07 24.67
CA ASN A 20 -12.89 13.06 24.03
C ASN A 20 -14.35 13.35 24.40
N ASP A 21 -15.28 13.14 23.49
CA ASP A 21 -16.72 13.29 23.71
C ASP A 21 -17.47 11.96 23.67
N ASP A 22 -16.97 10.98 22.91
CA ASP A 22 -17.59 9.67 22.76
C ASP A 22 -16.55 8.55 22.73
N ASN A 23 -16.88 7.40 23.28
CA ASN A 23 -16.06 6.19 23.21
C ASN A 23 -16.90 4.94 22.91
N GLY A 24 -17.67 4.98 21.82
CA GLY A 24 -18.62 3.92 21.47
C GLY A 24 -19.87 3.86 22.35
N SER A 25 -20.03 4.81 23.24
CA SER A 25 -21.19 5.08 24.10
C SER A 25 -21.19 6.59 24.40
N PRO A 26 -22.30 7.16 24.91
CA PRO A 26 -22.34 8.55 25.38
C PRO A 26 -21.41 8.86 26.57
N ASP A 27 -20.71 7.88 27.09
CA ASP A 27 -19.75 8.06 28.18
C ASP A 27 -18.35 8.24 27.58
N SER A 28 -17.71 9.37 27.88
CA SER A 28 -16.36 9.68 27.42
C SER A 28 -15.30 8.84 28.12
N TYR A 29 -14.29 8.43 27.37
CA TYR A 29 -13.07 7.79 27.87
C TYR A 29 -11.85 8.44 27.29
N LEU A 30 -10.84 8.73 28.11
CA LEU A 30 -9.60 9.33 27.68
C LEU A 30 -8.39 8.65 28.32
N SER A 31 -7.49 8.10 27.51
CA SER A 31 -6.17 7.68 27.96
C SER A 31 -5.18 8.80 27.66
N PHE A 32 -4.51 9.32 28.68
CA PHE A 32 -3.62 10.47 28.58
C PHE A 32 -2.25 10.16 29.19
N LYS A 33 -1.20 10.34 28.37
CA LYS A 33 0.17 10.27 28.88
C LYS A 33 0.57 11.63 29.40
N VAL A 34 0.80 11.73 30.70
CA VAL A 34 1.27 12.95 31.35
C VAL A 34 2.67 13.30 30.80
N PRO A 35 2.86 14.47 30.16
CA PRO A 35 4.13 14.81 29.51
C PRO A 35 5.24 15.20 30.49
N GLU A 36 4.90 15.76 31.65
CA GLU A 36 5.82 16.21 32.69
C GLU A 36 5.11 16.29 34.05
N ASP A 37 5.85 16.33 35.13
CA ASP A 37 5.30 16.55 36.48
C ASP A 37 4.60 17.92 36.56
N GLY A 38 3.42 17.96 37.18
CA GLY A 38 2.65 19.19 37.26
C GLY A 38 1.22 19.01 37.74
N LYS A 39 0.46 20.11 37.68
CA LYS A 39 -0.97 20.12 38.01
C LYS A 39 -1.77 20.11 36.71
N TYR A 40 -2.70 19.18 36.61
CA TYR A 40 -3.61 19.03 35.49
C TYR A 40 -5.04 19.15 35.98
N ALA A 41 -5.89 19.77 35.19
CA ALA A 41 -7.33 19.88 35.47
C ALA A 41 -8.09 18.97 34.50
N VAL A 42 -8.99 18.16 35.07
CA VAL A 42 -9.95 17.37 34.28
C VAL A 42 -11.27 18.14 34.27
N CYS A 43 -11.77 18.46 33.11
CA CYS A 43 -13.03 19.15 32.89
C CYS A 43 -14.06 18.20 32.30
N VAL A 44 -15.26 18.19 32.85
CA VAL A 44 -16.43 17.47 32.33
C VAL A 44 -17.49 18.50 31.96
N SER A 45 -18.00 18.41 30.76
CA SER A 45 -19.11 19.24 30.26
C SER A 45 -20.13 18.38 29.54
N ASP A 46 -21.31 18.88 29.34
CA ASP A 46 -22.31 18.27 28.47
C ASP A 46 -22.04 18.75 27.01
N HIS A 47 -22.10 17.85 26.04
CA HIS A 47 -21.83 18.14 24.63
C HIS A 47 -22.71 19.30 24.09
N LEU A 48 -23.96 19.36 24.52
CA LEU A 48 -24.89 20.44 24.12
C LEU A 48 -24.86 21.67 25.06
N GLY A 49 -23.91 21.72 26.01
CA GLY A 49 -23.79 22.83 26.97
C GLY A 49 -24.92 22.93 27.97
N ARG A 50 -25.69 21.87 28.22
CA ARG A 50 -26.76 21.81 29.17
C ARG A 50 -26.21 21.62 30.57
N GLY A 51 -26.99 21.94 31.58
CA GLY A 51 -26.61 21.75 32.99
C GLY A 51 -27.78 21.81 33.91
N GLY A 52 -27.54 21.59 35.22
CA GLY A 52 -28.54 21.65 36.25
C GLY A 52 -28.46 20.49 37.24
N LYS A 53 -29.34 20.51 38.26
CA LYS A 53 -29.32 19.54 39.39
C LYS A 53 -29.49 18.06 38.98
N HIS A 54 -29.97 17.80 37.78
CA HIS A 54 -30.19 16.44 37.28
C HIS A 54 -29.05 15.96 36.36
N PHE A 55 -28.06 16.82 36.05
CA PHE A 55 -26.86 16.48 35.29
C PHE A 55 -25.79 15.98 36.26
N VAL A 56 -25.91 14.73 36.65
CA VAL A 56 -24.97 14.07 37.55
C VAL A 56 -23.97 13.23 36.74
N TYR A 57 -22.71 13.26 37.13
CA TYR A 57 -21.66 12.50 36.52
C TYR A 57 -20.70 11.94 37.58
N ARG A 58 -19.94 10.93 37.19
CA ARG A 58 -18.85 10.36 37.97
C ARG A 58 -17.60 10.35 37.10
N VAL A 59 -16.50 10.86 37.64
CA VAL A 59 -15.19 10.75 37.00
C VAL A 59 -14.37 9.69 37.69
N GLU A 60 -13.87 8.74 36.94
CA GLU A 60 -12.92 7.76 37.42
C GLU A 60 -11.55 8.06 36.82
N VAL A 61 -10.55 8.17 37.69
CA VAL A 61 -9.15 8.37 37.28
C VAL A 61 -8.34 7.20 37.82
N ALA A 62 -7.73 6.46 36.92
CA ALA A 62 -6.89 5.33 37.27
C ALA A 62 -5.59 5.37 36.46
N VAL A 63 -4.55 4.71 36.96
CA VAL A 63 -3.37 4.44 36.15
C VAL A 63 -3.80 3.52 35.01
N ALA A 64 -3.41 3.90 33.78
CA ALA A 64 -3.75 3.10 32.62
C ALA A 64 -3.07 1.73 32.69
N ASP A 65 -3.85 0.68 32.80
CA ASP A 65 -3.34 -0.69 32.82
C ASP A 65 -2.76 -1.08 31.43
N ALA A 66 -1.65 -1.79 31.49
CA ALA A 66 -1.08 -2.43 30.33
C ALA A 66 -1.85 -3.70 29.99
N GLU A 67 -2.40 -3.77 28.80
CA GLU A 67 -3.20 -4.89 28.33
C GLU A 67 -2.65 -5.40 26.99
N ILE A 68 -2.74 -6.71 26.79
CA ILE A 68 -2.49 -7.36 25.52
C ILE A 68 -3.58 -8.37 25.19
N GLY A 69 -3.74 -8.67 23.91
CA GLY A 69 -4.67 -9.69 23.43
C GLY A 69 -4.42 -10.04 21.99
N THR A 70 -5.19 -10.99 21.47
CA THR A 70 -5.19 -11.35 20.07
C THR A 70 -6.59 -11.23 19.48
N THR A 71 -6.66 -10.90 18.20
CA THR A 71 -7.90 -10.96 17.42
C THR A 71 -7.64 -11.62 16.09
N VAL A 72 -8.68 -12.15 15.47
CA VAL A 72 -8.65 -12.62 14.08
C VAL A 72 -9.71 -11.87 13.28
N ASN A 73 -9.44 -11.65 11.99
CA ASN A 73 -10.35 -10.92 11.12
C ASN A 73 -11.59 -11.77 10.78
N GLU A 74 -12.73 -11.12 10.62
CA GLU A 74 -13.91 -11.75 10.03
C GLU A 74 -13.68 -11.90 8.53
N LEU A 75 -13.54 -13.12 8.03
CA LEU A 75 -13.35 -13.41 6.60
C LEU A 75 -14.66 -13.48 5.84
N GLU A 76 -15.71 -13.99 6.47
CA GLU A 76 -17.05 -14.13 5.96
C GLU A 76 -18.04 -13.48 6.92
N ARG A 77 -19.02 -12.76 6.40
CA ARG A 77 -20.02 -12.07 7.23
C ARG A 77 -20.80 -13.06 8.07
N TYR A 78 -20.96 -12.72 9.34
CA TYR A 78 -21.76 -13.49 10.33
C TYR A 78 -21.15 -14.84 10.74
N VAL A 79 -19.93 -15.15 10.27
CA VAL A 79 -19.26 -16.42 10.55
C VAL A 79 -17.98 -16.18 11.35
N SER A 80 -17.84 -16.86 12.48
CA SER A 80 -16.58 -16.90 13.22
C SER A 80 -15.54 -17.67 12.41
N GLN A 81 -14.29 -17.19 12.41
CA GLN A 81 -13.21 -17.84 11.68
C GLN A 81 -12.93 -19.24 12.21
N VAL A 82 -12.74 -20.19 11.31
CA VAL A 82 -12.35 -21.58 11.57
C VAL A 82 -11.08 -21.89 10.79
N VAL A 83 -10.17 -22.66 11.37
CA VAL A 83 -8.95 -23.15 10.71
C VAL A 83 -9.10 -24.62 10.39
N ASN A 84 -9.33 -24.92 9.13
CA ASN A 84 -9.38 -26.30 8.62
C ASN A 84 -7.99 -26.66 8.10
N VAL A 85 -7.29 -27.60 8.75
CA VAL A 85 -5.94 -28.03 8.42
C VAL A 85 -6.03 -29.41 7.75
N PRO A 86 -5.79 -29.54 6.43
CA PRO A 86 -5.80 -30.84 5.79
C PRO A 86 -4.63 -31.71 6.25
N LYS A 87 -4.86 -33.02 6.43
CA LYS A 87 -3.82 -34.00 6.77
C LYS A 87 -2.64 -33.91 5.81
N GLY A 88 -1.43 -33.97 6.36
CA GLY A 88 -0.19 -33.88 5.60
C GLY A 88 0.03 -32.52 4.92
N SER A 89 -0.71 -31.49 5.33
CA SER A 89 -0.67 -30.16 4.71
C SER A 89 -0.78 -29.07 5.77
N ARG A 90 -1.12 -27.86 5.35
CA ARG A 90 -1.13 -26.68 6.19
C ARG A 90 -2.19 -25.67 5.79
N MET A 91 -2.63 -24.90 6.74
CA MET A 91 -3.51 -23.74 6.58
C MET A 91 -2.90 -22.55 7.32
N ALA A 92 -3.15 -21.34 6.84
CA ALA A 92 -2.66 -20.13 7.50
C ALA A 92 -3.76 -19.11 7.71
N ILE A 93 -3.63 -18.36 8.79
CA ILE A 93 -4.50 -17.23 9.11
C ILE A 93 -3.67 -15.99 9.44
N GLU A 94 -4.31 -14.84 9.33
CA GLU A 94 -3.83 -13.58 9.86
C GLU A 94 -4.31 -13.43 11.30
N THR A 95 -3.40 -13.09 12.20
CA THR A 95 -3.69 -12.84 13.62
C THR A 95 -3.19 -11.47 13.99
N ASN A 96 -4.04 -10.68 14.65
CA ASN A 96 -3.70 -9.36 15.12
C ASN A 96 -3.32 -9.40 16.60
N MET A 97 -2.23 -8.71 16.93
CA MET A 97 -1.80 -8.45 18.29
C MET A 97 -2.37 -7.12 18.79
N VAL A 98 -3.18 -7.15 19.81
CA VAL A 98 -3.69 -5.96 20.47
C VAL A 98 -2.72 -5.59 21.60
N ARG A 99 -2.26 -4.33 21.60
CA ARG A 99 -1.46 -3.72 22.67
C ARG A 99 -2.13 -2.44 23.13
N LYS A 100 -2.35 -2.30 24.43
CA LYS A 100 -2.90 -1.09 25.03
C LYS A 100 -2.00 -0.66 26.17
N ASN A 101 -1.50 0.56 26.11
CA ASN A 101 -0.59 1.15 27.11
C ASN A 101 0.72 0.35 27.32
N VAL A 102 1.15 -0.45 26.35
CA VAL A 102 2.37 -1.24 26.41
C VAL A 102 2.94 -1.43 25.00
N GLY A 103 4.26 -1.34 24.88
CA GLY A 103 5.03 -1.70 23.70
C GLY A 103 5.95 -2.88 23.99
N GLY A 104 6.61 -3.38 22.97
CA GLY A 104 7.60 -4.44 23.09
C GLY A 104 7.28 -5.65 22.22
N GLU A 105 8.25 -6.55 22.16
CA GLU A 105 8.11 -7.83 21.47
C GLU A 105 7.13 -8.72 22.21
N ALA A 106 6.24 -9.36 21.47
CA ALA A 106 5.25 -10.28 21.99
C ALA A 106 5.33 -11.63 21.29
N ARG A 107 4.76 -12.66 21.91
CA ARG A 107 4.68 -14.00 21.31
C ARG A 107 3.26 -14.52 21.39
N ILE A 108 2.74 -15.02 20.27
CA ILE A 108 1.45 -15.71 20.21
C ILE A 108 1.72 -17.21 20.24
N GLN A 109 1.10 -17.92 21.15
CA GLN A 109 1.20 -19.35 21.36
C GLN A 109 -0.19 -19.99 21.38
N ILE A 110 -0.25 -21.23 20.91
CA ILE A 110 -1.48 -22.03 20.94
C ILE A 110 -1.15 -23.34 21.68
N PRO A 111 -1.29 -23.34 23.01
CA PRO A 111 -0.76 -24.44 23.84
C PRO A 111 -1.54 -25.75 23.70
N ASP A 112 -2.76 -25.70 23.15
CA ASP A 112 -3.70 -26.80 23.21
C ASP A 112 -4.29 -27.14 21.83
N LEU A 113 -3.41 -27.38 20.86
CA LEU A 113 -3.78 -27.77 19.49
C LEU A 113 -4.34 -29.21 19.44
N PRO A 114 -5.05 -29.57 18.35
CA PRO A 114 -5.37 -30.94 18.02
C PRO A 114 -4.10 -31.84 17.99
N GLU A 115 -4.27 -33.14 18.26
CA GLU A 115 -3.16 -34.10 18.24
C GLU A 115 -2.46 -34.13 16.87
N LYS A 116 -1.14 -34.28 16.86
CA LYS A 116 -0.31 -34.29 15.63
C LYS A 116 -0.46 -33.04 14.77
N THR A 117 -0.68 -31.92 15.42
CA THR A 117 -0.66 -30.61 14.77
C THR A 117 0.33 -29.67 15.46
N ASN A 118 0.84 -28.71 14.71
CA ASN A 118 1.73 -27.67 15.23
C ASN A 118 1.43 -26.33 14.53
N HIS A 119 2.07 -25.26 15.02
CA HIS A 119 1.98 -23.93 14.40
C HIS A 119 3.37 -23.32 14.19
N SER A 120 3.47 -22.34 13.29
CA SER A 120 4.67 -21.53 13.09
C SER A 120 4.99 -20.69 14.32
N ASP A 121 6.22 -20.17 14.40
CA ASP A 121 6.58 -19.25 15.47
C ASP A 121 5.67 -18.02 15.43
N GLY A 122 5.09 -17.69 16.57
CA GLY A 122 4.18 -16.56 16.76
C GLY A 122 4.86 -15.29 17.26
N LEU A 123 6.15 -15.08 16.94
CA LEU A 123 6.88 -13.87 17.33
C LEU A 123 6.30 -12.62 16.64
N VAL A 124 5.97 -11.61 17.43
CA VAL A 124 5.40 -10.33 16.97
C VAL A 124 6.33 -9.20 17.37
N ALA A 125 7.04 -8.65 16.38
CA ALA A 125 7.94 -7.53 16.59
C ALA A 125 7.20 -6.31 17.18
N PRO A 126 7.90 -5.41 17.89
CA PRO A 126 7.28 -4.28 18.58
C PRO A 126 6.49 -3.34 17.65
N ASP A 127 6.93 -3.20 16.40
CA ASP A 127 6.35 -2.34 15.37
C ASP A 127 5.27 -3.03 14.52
N LEU A 128 5.02 -4.33 14.76
CA LEU A 128 3.99 -5.09 14.04
C LEU A 128 2.75 -5.28 14.89
N GLY A 129 1.61 -5.00 14.29
CA GLY A 129 0.29 -5.30 14.86
C GLY A 129 -0.32 -6.60 14.34
N THR A 130 0.22 -7.16 13.26
CA THR A 130 -0.36 -8.31 12.56
C THR A 130 0.73 -9.27 12.15
N ILE A 131 0.48 -10.57 12.32
CA ILE A 131 1.34 -11.65 11.82
C ILE A 131 0.51 -12.72 11.10
N GLN A 132 1.17 -13.47 10.23
CA GLN A 132 0.61 -14.67 9.62
C GLN A 132 1.06 -15.88 10.42
N MET A 133 0.14 -16.79 10.73
CA MET A 133 0.43 -18.03 11.45
C MET A 133 0.03 -19.23 10.60
N ILE A 134 0.97 -20.16 10.42
CA ILE A 134 0.74 -21.42 9.72
C ILE A 134 0.42 -22.50 10.76
N PHE A 135 -0.66 -23.23 10.53
CA PHE A 135 -1.03 -24.46 11.23
C PHE A 135 -0.69 -25.65 10.32
N ARG A 136 -0.08 -26.68 10.85
CA ARG A 136 0.30 -27.88 10.10
C ARG A 136 -0.30 -29.10 10.77
N ALA A 137 -0.69 -30.09 9.98
CA ALA A 137 -1.12 -31.40 10.46
C ALA A 137 -0.28 -32.49 9.83
N ASP A 138 0.14 -33.48 10.62
CA ASP A 138 0.84 -34.65 10.12
C ASP A 138 -0.08 -35.47 9.17
N ALA A 139 0.50 -36.26 8.29
CA ALA A 139 -0.26 -37.05 7.32
C ALA A 139 -1.17 -38.10 8.00
N ASP A 140 -0.77 -38.58 9.16
CA ASP A 140 -1.48 -39.55 9.99
C ASP A 140 -2.25 -38.92 11.16
N ALA A 141 -2.42 -37.59 11.16
CA ALA A 141 -3.25 -36.91 12.15
C ALA A 141 -4.71 -37.39 12.08
N PRO A 142 -5.37 -37.70 13.22
CA PRO A 142 -6.76 -38.10 13.20
C PRO A 142 -7.67 -36.91 12.82
N ASN A 143 -8.82 -37.22 12.17
CA ASN A 143 -9.87 -36.23 11.98
C ASN A 143 -10.44 -35.85 13.36
N GLN A 144 -10.25 -34.61 13.72
CA GLN A 144 -10.67 -34.07 15.02
C GLN A 144 -10.79 -32.56 14.96
N SER A 145 -11.47 -31.98 15.91
CA SER A 145 -11.56 -30.55 16.07
C SER A 145 -11.41 -30.15 17.53
N LYS A 146 -10.90 -28.95 17.76
CA LYS A 146 -10.69 -28.39 19.07
C LYS A 146 -10.90 -26.89 19.09
N LEU A 147 -11.45 -26.38 20.18
CA LEU A 147 -11.49 -24.95 20.45
C LEU A 147 -10.22 -24.55 21.22
N VAL A 148 -9.36 -23.79 20.57
CA VAL A 148 -8.05 -23.40 21.11
C VAL A 148 -7.98 -21.92 21.48
N ASP A 149 -7.09 -21.58 22.39
CA ASP A 149 -6.78 -20.20 22.76
C ASP A 149 -5.55 -19.71 22.00
N LEU A 150 -5.63 -18.52 21.42
CA LEU A 150 -4.48 -17.80 20.87
C LEU A 150 -3.93 -16.90 21.97
N ARG A 151 -3.01 -17.43 22.76
CA ARG A 151 -2.46 -16.74 23.93
C ARG A 151 -1.31 -15.83 23.52
N ALA A 152 -1.47 -14.52 23.73
CA ALA A 152 -0.37 -13.57 23.64
C ALA A 152 0.38 -13.48 24.95
N THR A 153 1.71 -13.38 24.88
CA THR A 153 2.58 -13.10 26.02
C THR A 153 3.53 -11.96 25.69
N LEU A 154 3.79 -11.07 26.64
CA LEU A 154 4.71 -9.95 26.52
C LEU A 154 5.40 -9.70 27.85
N ALA A 155 6.71 -9.79 27.91
CA ALA A 155 7.48 -9.44 29.07
C ALA A 155 7.63 -7.92 29.19
N VAL A 156 7.04 -7.32 30.21
CA VAL A 156 7.19 -5.88 30.50
C VAL A 156 8.52 -5.61 31.19
N ASN A 157 8.90 -6.49 32.10
CA ASN A 157 10.18 -6.53 32.81
C ASN A 157 10.45 -7.98 33.27
N PRO A 158 11.61 -8.29 33.87
CA PRO A 158 11.94 -9.66 34.31
C PRO A 158 10.92 -10.29 35.27
N GLU A 159 10.18 -9.48 36.02
CA GLU A 159 9.25 -9.94 37.05
C GLU A 159 7.79 -9.95 36.58
N ARG A 160 7.46 -9.25 35.47
CA ARG A 160 6.09 -9.07 35.00
C ARG A 160 5.94 -9.46 33.54
N THR A 161 5.19 -10.52 33.29
CA THR A 161 4.73 -10.92 31.96
C THR A 161 3.23 -10.69 31.85
N LEU A 162 2.81 -9.96 30.85
CA LEU A 162 1.39 -9.85 30.50
C LEU A 162 0.98 -11.09 29.70
N VAL A 163 -0.25 -11.51 29.94
CA VAL A 163 -0.90 -12.61 29.20
C VAL A 163 -2.23 -12.09 28.69
N GLY A 164 -2.46 -12.26 27.41
CA GLY A 164 -3.72 -11.91 26.75
C GLY A 164 -4.27 -13.10 25.97
N HIS A 165 -5.55 -13.08 25.70
CA HIS A 165 -6.29 -14.16 25.07
C HIS A 165 -6.97 -13.69 23.80
N LEU A 166 -7.45 -14.66 23.01
CA LEU A 166 -8.24 -14.36 21.82
C LEU A 166 -9.55 -13.64 22.21
N ASN A 167 -9.86 -12.62 21.44
CA ASN A 167 -11.15 -11.96 21.46
C ASN A 167 -11.64 -11.78 20.01
N GLN A 168 -12.28 -12.82 19.49
CA GLN A 168 -12.86 -12.79 18.14
C GLN A 168 -14.28 -12.22 18.24
N ARG A 169 -14.52 -11.13 17.52
CA ARG A 169 -15.85 -10.57 17.35
C ARG A 169 -16.48 -11.02 16.05
N THR A 170 -17.67 -11.63 16.14
CA THR A 170 -18.50 -11.94 14.97
C THR A 170 -19.71 -11.02 15.00
N GLN A 171 -19.85 -10.16 14.00
CA GLN A 171 -20.96 -9.23 13.88
C GLN A 171 -22.19 -9.95 13.36
N LEU A 172 -23.25 -10.05 14.15
CA LEU A 172 -24.50 -10.76 13.81
C LEU A 172 -25.58 -9.80 13.29
N VAL A 173 -25.53 -8.54 13.71
CA VAL A 173 -26.43 -7.48 13.22
C VAL A 173 -25.58 -6.26 12.85
N ARG A 174 -25.78 -5.81 11.61
CA ARG A 174 -25.09 -4.62 11.07
C ARG A 174 -26.12 -3.55 10.80
N GLY A 175 -25.86 -2.34 11.23
CA GLY A 175 -26.61 -1.14 10.89
C GLY A 175 -26.24 -0.58 9.51
N GLN A 176 -26.74 0.59 9.20
CA GLN A 176 -26.40 1.33 8.00
C GLN A 176 -24.88 1.58 7.96
N ASN A 177 -24.29 1.50 6.75
CA ASN A 177 -22.84 1.64 6.53
C ASN A 177 -21.97 0.60 7.28
N ASN A 178 -22.50 -0.61 7.51
CA ASN A 178 -21.82 -1.69 8.25
C ASN A 178 -21.49 -1.35 9.71
N VAL A 179 -22.18 -0.38 10.32
CA VAL A 179 -22.02 -0.08 11.73
C VAL A 179 -22.34 -1.33 12.55
N ASP A 180 -21.48 -1.65 13.50
CA ASP A 180 -21.65 -2.78 14.41
C ASP A 180 -22.78 -2.48 15.40
N VAL A 181 -23.89 -3.21 15.27
CA VAL A 181 -25.04 -3.05 16.14
C VAL A 181 -25.05 -4.12 17.22
N TRP A 182 -24.83 -5.38 16.84
CA TRP A 182 -24.82 -6.50 17.77
C TRP A 182 -23.93 -7.63 17.23
N GLY A 183 -23.16 -8.22 18.11
CA GLY A 183 -22.26 -9.31 17.77
C GLY A 183 -21.99 -10.22 18.96
N ARG A 184 -21.31 -11.33 18.64
CA ARG A 184 -20.82 -12.29 19.61
C ARG A 184 -19.33 -12.14 19.78
N PHE A 185 -18.83 -12.32 20.99
CA PHE A 185 -17.42 -12.46 21.28
C PHE A 185 -17.09 -13.91 21.59
N ASP A 186 -16.10 -14.44 20.92
CA ASP A 186 -15.55 -15.77 21.13
C ASP A 186 -14.11 -15.66 21.61
N ASN A 187 -13.76 -16.37 22.67
CA ASN A 187 -12.40 -16.41 23.21
C ASN A 187 -11.66 -17.70 22.82
N ARG A 188 -12.15 -18.41 21.85
CA ARG A 188 -11.55 -19.63 21.28
C ARG A 188 -11.64 -19.60 19.77
N LEU A 189 -10.59 -20.12 19.15
CA LEU A 189 -10.54 -20.39 17.71
C LEU A 189 -10.82 -21.86 17.46
N ALA A 190 -11.72 -22.16 16.54
CA ALA A 190 -11.95 -23.52 16.11
C ALA A 190 -10.84 -23.97 15.17
N VAL A 191 -10.12 -25.04 15.52
CA VAL A 191 -9.12 -25.68 14.67
C VAL A 191 -9.55 -27.12 14.42
N ALA A 192 -9.63 -27.52 13.16
CA ALA A 192 -10.03 -28.85 12.74
C ALA A 192 -8.99 -29.47 11.81
N VAL A 193 -8.65 -30.75 12.06
CA VAL A 193 -7.93 -31.61 11.11
C VAL A 193 -8.97 -32.24 10.19
N VAL A 194 -8.81 -32.01 8.89
CA VAL A 194 -9.75 -32.47 7.86
C VAL A 194 -9.04 -33.42 6.88
N GLU A 195 -9.79 -34.03 5.96
CA GLU A 195 -9.24 -34.92 4.95
C GLU A 195 -8.13 -34.23 4.13
N ALA A 196 -7.20 -35.04 3.61
CA ALA A 196 -6.05 -34.56 2.86
C ALA A 196 -6.45 -33.81 1.61
N ALA A 197 -5.74 -32.73 1.30
CA ALA A 197 -5.91 -32.01 0.05
C ALA A 197 -5.37 -32.83 -1.14
N PRO A 198 -6.01 -32.77 -2.34
CA PRO A 198 -5.52 -33.49 -3.52
C PRO A 198 -4.35 -32.80 -4.21
N PHE A 199 -3.76 -31.77 -3.61
CA PHE A 199 -2.61 -31.04 -4.12
C PHE A 199 -1.80 -30.41 -2.98
N ASP A 200 -0.57 -30.02 -3.28
CA ASP A 200 0.26 -29.16 -2.42
C ASP A 200 0.71 -27.91 -3.22
N ILE A 201 1.15 -26.87 -2.52
CA ILE A 201 1.53 -25.59 -3.11
C ILE A 201 2.85 -25.09 -2.51
N GLU A 202 3.70 -24.57 -3.37
CA GLU A 202 5.01 -24.04 -2.99
C GLU A 202 5.30 -22.72 -3.71
N ILE A 203 5.91 -21.78 -3.01
CA ILE A 203 6.48 -20.57 -3.58
C ILE A 203 7.99 -20.79 -3.76
N VAL A 204 8.50 -20.48 -4.94
CA VAL A 204 9.94 -20.45 -5.14
C VAL A 204 10.52 -19.21 -4.44
N GLN A 205 11.50 -19.42 -3.54
CA GLN A 205 12.14 -18.33 -2.80
C GLN A 205 12.75 -17.30 -3.77
N PRO A 206 12.30 -16.03 -3.76
CA PRO A 206 12.93 -14.97 -4.56
C PRO A 206 14.41 -14.82 -4.23
N GLN A 207 15.26 -14.73 -5.25
CA GLN A 207 16.71 -14.58 -5.09
C GLN A 207 17.16 -13.12 -5.19
N VAL A 208 16.26 -12.24 -5.63
CA VAL A 208 16.48 -10.79 -5.75
C VAL A 208 15.39 -10.04 -4.98
N PRO A 209 15.69 -8.86 -4.44
CA PRO A 209 14.68 -8.04 -3.77
C PRO A 209 13.67 -7.47 -4.77
N ILE A 210 12.47 -7.17 -4.29
CA ILE A 210 11.60 -6.22 -4.97
C ILE A 210 12.02 -4.80 -4.57
N VAL A 211 12.26 -3.95 -5.55
CA VAL A 211 12.68 -2.56 -5.30
C VAL A 211 11.48 -1.61 -5.34
N ARG A 212 11.55 -0.50 -4.62
CA ARG A 212 10.53 0.56 -4.69
C ARG A 212 10.32 1.01 -6.14
N ASN A 213 9.06 1.25 -6.51
CA ASN A 213 8.61 1.52 -7.88
C ASN A 213 8.95 0.38 -8.86
N GLY A 214 9.18 -0.82 -8.35
CA GLY A 214 9.56 -1.97 -9.14
C GLY A 214 8.51 -3.08 -9.14
N SER A 215 8.84 -4.15 -9.84
CA SER A 215 8.06 -5.38 -9.87
C SER A 215 8.94 -6.61 -9.73
N LEU A 216 8.36 -7.68 -9.23
CA LEU A 216 8.98 -8.99 -9.06
C LEU A 216 7.98 -10.06 -9.49
N VAL A 217 8.46 -11.05 -10.22
CA VAL A 217 7.67 -12.22 -10.58
C VAL A 217 7.89 -13.30 -9.52
N LEU A 218 6.82 -13.69 -8.84
CA LEU A 218 6.81 -14.77 -7.86
C LEU A 218 6.40 -16.07 -8.57
N ALA A 219 7.30 -17.03 -8.64
CA ALA A 219 7.00 -18.35 -9.21
C ALA A 219 6.34 -19.25 -8.17
N ILE A 220 5.24 -19.88 -8.53
CA ILE A 220 4.42 -20.73 -7.66
C ILE A 220 4.24 -22.09 -8.34
N ASN A 221 4.51 -23.16 -7.61
CA ASN A 221 4.40 -24.53 -8.06
C ASN A 221 3.28 -25.24 -7.32
N ALA A 222 2.45 -25.99 -8.05
CA ALA A 222 1.45 -26.89 -7.51
C ALA A 222 1.87 -28.33 -7.75
N LYS A 223 1.92 -29.15 -6.71
CA LYS A 223 2.10 -30.59 -6.81
C LYS A 223 0.73 -31.26 -6.72
N ARG A 224 0.25 -31.78 -7.84
CA ARG A 224 -1.06 -32.40 -7.95
C ARG A 224 -0.99 -33.91 -7.70
N ASN A 225 -1.96 -34.46 -6.97
CA ASN A 225 -2.13 -35.91 -6.87
C ASN A 225 -2.63 -36.49 -8.20
N PRO A 226 -2.33 -37.75 -8.50
CA PRO A 226 -2.84 -38.40 -9.72
C PRO A 226 -4.37 -38.27 -9.87
N GLY A 227 -4.81 -37.82 -11.05
CA GLY A 227 -6.23 -37.63 -11.35
C GLY A 227 -6.83 -36.30 -10.88
N PHE A 228 -6.09 -35.44 -10.22
CA PHE A 228 -6.54 -34.11 -9.84
C PHE A 228 -6.18 -33.06 -10.91
N ASP A 229 -7.18 -32.62 -11.66
CA ASP A 229 -7.06 -31.67 -12.79
C ASP A 229 -7.88 -30.39 -12.64
N LYS A 230 -8.36 -30.09 -11.42
CA LYS A 230 -9.15 -28.89 -11.18
C LYS A 230 -8.29 -27.63 -11.14
N PRO A 231 -8.81 -26.46 -11.56
CA PRO A 231 -8.11 -25.20 -11.42
C PRO A 231 -7.88 -24.86 -9.94
N ILE A 232 -6.74 -24.23 -9.65
CA ILE A 232 -6.35 -23.80 -8.29
C ILE A 232 -6.24 -22.29 -8.27
N ASN A 233 -7.06 -21.62 -7.47
CA ASN A 233 -6.99 -20.18 -7.26
C ASN A 233 -5.96 -19.86 -6.19
N VAL A 234 -5.01 -18.99 -6.50
CA VAL A 234 -3.87 -18.64 -5.64
C VAL A 234 -3.88 -17.16 -5.34
N ARG A 235 -3.77 -16.82 -4.06
CA ARG A 235 -3.64 -15.43 -3.59
C ARG A 235 -2.66 -15.34 -2.43
N LEU A 236 -2.04 -14.20 -2.21
CA LEU A 236 -1.35 -13.96 -0.93
C LEU A 236 -2.37 -13.99 0.22
N LEU A 237 -1.98 -14.51 1.38
CA LEU A 237 -2.81 -14.38 2.58
C LEU A 237 -2.92 -12.89 2.94
N THR A 238 -1.77 -12.24 3.05
CA THR A 238 -1.66 -10.80 3.33
C THR A 238 -0.51 -10.24 2.52
N ALA A 239 -0.75 -9.17 1.78
CA ALA A 239 0.32 -8.44 1.10
C ALA A 239 1.04 -7.53 2.11
N PRO A 240 2.38 -7.46 2.09
CA PRO A 240 3.11 -6.46 2.88
C PRO A 240 2.66 -5.03 2.52
N PRO A 241 2.80 -4.06 3.45
CA PRO A 241 2.47 -2.68 3.17
C PRO A 241 3.19 -2.15 1.92
N GLY A 242 2.43 -1.52 1.02
CA GLY A 242 2.95 -0.98 -0.24
C GLY A 242 3.26 -2.02 -1.32
N ILE A 243 2.94 -3.30 -1.11
CA ILE A 243 3.04 -4.35 -2.13
C ILE A 243 1.66 -4.62 -2.73
N GLY A 244 1.56 -4.46 -4.04
CA GLY A 244 0.38 -4.78 -4.83
C GLY A 244 0.54 -6.12 -5.55
N TYR A 245 -0.56 -6.84 -5.74
CA TYR A 245 -0.62 -8.06 -6.54
C TYR A 245 -2.05 -8.31 -7.06
N SER A 246 -2.17 -9.24 -7.99
CA SER A 246 -3.47 -9.79 -8.39
C SER A 246 -3.48 -11.29 -8.16
N PRO A 247 -4.60 -11.86 -7.65
CA PRO A 247 -4.77 -13.30 -7.58
C PRO A 247 -4.59 -13.97 -8.95
N VAL A 248 -4.09 -15.19 -8.97
CA VAL A 248 -3.86 -15.98 -10.18
C VAL A 248 -4.52 -17.35 -10.08
N THR A 249 -4.77 -18.00 -11.21
CA THR A 249 -5.34 -19.34 -11.26
C THR A 249 -4.40 -20.26 -12.02
N ILE A 250 -3.98 -21.36 -11.39
CA ILE A 250 -3.24 -22.44 -12.05
C ILE A 250 -4.26 -23.32 -12.79
N PRO A 251 -4.26 -23.36 -14.13
CA PRO A 251 -5.15 -24.23 -14.89
C PRO A 251 -4.96 -25.71 -14.53
N GLY A 252 -5.96 -26.54 -14.84
CA GLY A 252 -5.93 -27.96 -14.48
C GLY A 252 -4.78 -28.75 -15.12
N ASP A 253 -4.36 -28.36 -16.30
CA ASP A 253 -3.30 -28.94 -17.12
C ASP A 253 -1.89 -28.39 -16.79
N GLN A 254 -1.79 -27.42 -15.85
CA GLN A 254 -0.53 -26.79 -15.47
C GLN A 254 -0.17 -27.08 -14.02
N SER A 255 1.15 -27.07 -13.76
CA SER A 255 1.71 -27.24 -12.41
C SER A 255 2.43 -26.00 -11.90
N THR A 256 2.54 -24.93 -12.71
CA THR A 256 3.25 -23.72 -12.35
C THR A 256 2.48 -22.49 -12.80
N ILE A 257 2.64 -21.38 -12.06
CA ILE A 257 2.09 -20.06 -12.42
C ILE A 257 3.03 -18.97 -11.95
N GLN A 258 2.94 -17.83 -12.57
CA GLN A 258 3.65 -16.62 -12.18
C GLN A 258 2.67 -15.59 -11.62
N MET A 259 2.98 -15.05 -10.44
CA MET A 259 2.24 -13.95 -9.82
C MET A 259 3.12 -12.69 -9.85
N ASN A 260 2.63 -11.65 -10.49
CA ASN A 260 3.37 -10.39 -10.53
C ASN A 260 3.09 -9.56 -9.26
N LEU A 261 4.17 -9.19 -8.57
CA LEU A 261 4.15 -8.27 -7.43
C LEU A 261 4.64 -6.90 -7.88
N THR A 262 4.10 -5.83 -7.31
CA THR A 262 4.54 -4.46 -7.53
C THR A 262 4.81 -3.78 -6.19
N ALA A 263 5.84 -2.95 -6.10
CA ALA A 263 6.15 -2.18 -4.91
C ALA A 263 5.93 -0.69 -5.14
N ALA A 264 5.15 -0.07 -4.27
CA ALA A 264 4.97 1.37 -4.25
C ALA A 264 6.26 2.10 -3.83
N GLY A 265 6.38 3.39 -4.19
CA GLY A 265 7.55 4.19 -3.85
C GLY A 265 7.75 4.44 -2.34
N ASN A 266 6.72 4.22 -1.53
CA ASN A 266 6.75 4.33 -0.06
C ASN A 266 6.72 2.98 0.66
N ALA A 267 6.86 1.84 -0.04
CA ALA A 267 6.91 0.53 0.58
C ALA A 267 8.03 0.47 1.65
N PRO A 268 7.76 0.02 2.88
CA PRO A 268 8.77 -0.01 3.94
C PRO A 268 9.93 -0.96 3.61
N PHE A 269 11.15 -0.53 3.85
CA PHE A 269 12.34 -1.39 3.73
C PHE A 269 12.34 -2.44 4.83
N ARG A 270 12.11 -3.67 4.45
CA ARG A 270 12.07 -4.80 5.36
C ARG A 270 12.05 -6.11 4.57
N THR A 271 12.50 -7.18 5.21
CA THR A 271 12.23 -8.54 4.76
C THR A 271 10.94 -9.02 5.39
N TRP A 272 9.96 -9.33 4.55
CA TRP A 272 8.63 -9.75 4.94
C TRP A 272 8.44 -11.24 4.70
N PRO A 273 8.00 -12.02 5.70
CA PRO A 273 7.51 -13.37 5.45
C PRO A 273 6.19 -13.27 4.67
N ILE A 274 6.10 -13.90 3.52
CA ILE A 274 4.90 -14.00 2.72
C ILE A 274 4.55 -15.46 2.47
N LEU A 275 3.27 -15.74 2.30
CA LEU A 275 2.75 -17.04 1.89
C LEU A 275 1.53 -16.86 0.99
N VAL A 276 1.19 -17.89 0.24
CA VAL A 276 -0.03 -17.94 -0.55
C VAL A 276 -1.04 -18.91 0.05
N LEU A 277 -2.31 -18.59 -0.13
CA LEU A 277 -3.42 -19.53 0.01
C LEU A 277 -3.83 -20.02 -1.39
N ALA A 278 -3.99 -21.32 -1.50
CA ALA A 278 -4.40 -22.00 -2.71
C ALA A 278 -5.74 -22.72 -2.47
N THR A 279 -6.76 -22.36 -3.23
CA THR A 279 -8.13 -22.84 -3.07
C THR A 279 -8.63 -23.50 -4.34
N THR A 280 -9.27 -24.64 -4.21
CA THR A 280 -9.99 -25.33 -5.30
C THR A 280 -11.29 -25.94 -4.80
N ASP A 281 -12.26 -26.14 -5.69
CA ASP A 281 -13.47 -26.91 -5.39
C ASP A 281 -13.25 -28.38 -5.75
N ILE A 282 -13.41 -29.26 -4.77
CA ILE A 282 -13.26 -30.73 -4.94
C ILE A 282 -14.58 -31.45 -5.20
N GLY A 283 -15.68 -30.71 -5.38
CA GLY A 283 -17.02 -31.24 -5.63
C GLY A 283 -17.91 -31.28 -4.38
N ASN A 284 -17.33 -31.37 -3.20
CA ASN A 284 -18.04 -31.30 -1.91
C ASN A 284 -17.80 -29.94 -1.19
N GLY A 285 -17.34 -28.95 -1.94
CA GLY A 285 -17.02 -27.63 -1.45
C GLY A 285 -15.53 -27.27 -1.62
N PRO A 286 -15.15 -26.03 -1.26
CA PRO A 286 -13.80 -25.55 -1.43
C PRO A 286 -12.85 -26.14 -0.36
N ILE A 287 -11.66 -26.54 -0.80
CA ILE A 287 -10.54 -26.84 0.07
C ILE A 287 -9.46 -25.76 -0.12
N THR A 288 -8.90 -25.28 0.97
CA THR A 288 -7.84 -24.27 0.98
C THR A 288 -6.63 -24.80 1.75
N ILE A 289 -5.45 -24.65 1.16
CA ILE A 289 -4.16 -24.90 1.82
C ILE A 289 -3.27 -23.67 1.72
N ALA A 290 -2.27 -23.61 2.59
CA ALA A 290 -1.24 -22.55 2.56
C ALA A 290 0.07 -23.09 1.98
N SER A 291 0.93 -22.22 1.44
CA SER A 291 2.34 -22.52 1.24
C SER A 291 3.12 -22.39 2.56
N GLU A 292 4.38 -22.80 2.58
CA GLU A 292 5.35 -22.35 3.59
C GLU A 292 5.69 -20.85 3.34
N PHE A 293 6.30 -20.23 4.36
CA PHE A 293 6.83 -18.89 4.22
C PHE A 293 8.01 -18.84 3.27
N VAL A 294 8.02 -17.80 2.43
CA VAL A 294 9.23 -17.31 1.77
C VAL A 294 9.51 -15.87 2.19
N GLN A 295 10.74 -15.44 2.07
CA GLN A 295 11.16 -14.10 2.46
C GLN A 295 11.14 -13.18 1.24
N LEU A 296 10.36 -12.11 1.32
CA LEU A 296 10.31 -11.03 0.34
C LEU A 296 11.08 -9.82 0.88
N GLU A 297 12.26 -9.57 0.35
CA GLU A 297 13.01 -8.37 0.67
C GLU A 297 12.49 -7.18 -0.14
N VAL A 298 12.15 -6.09 0.54
CA VAL A 298 11.82 -4.79 -0.06
C VAL A 298 13.04 -3.89 0.08
N ALA A 299 13.63 -3.48 -1.06
CA ALA A 299 14.82 -2.65 -1.13
C ALA A 299 14.56 -1.28 -1.74
N ASP A 300 15.55 -0.38 -1.63
CA ASP A 300 15.47 0.94 -2.27
C ASP A 300 15.56 0.82 -3.80
N SER A 301 15.08 1.87 -4.45
CA SER A 301 15.18 2.04 -5.90
C SER A 301 16.64 1.94 -6.38
N VAL A 302 16.84 1.24 -7.47
CA VAL A 302 18.16 1.06 -8.10
C VAL A 302 18.47 2.23 -9.03
N PHE A 303 17.44 2.71 -9.74
CA PHE A 303 17.56 3.77 -10.71
C PHE A 303 16.87 5.06 -10.24
N GLU A 304 17.45 6.18 -10.64
CA GLU A 304 16.77 7.46 -10.70
C GLU A 304 16.78 7.96 -12.14
N PHE A 305 15.58 8.13 -12.72
CA PHE A 305 15.44 8.68 -14.08
C PHE A 305 15.09 10.16 -13.99
N LYS A 306 15.86 10.99 -14.68
CA LYS A 306 15.68 12.44 -14.76
C LYS A 306 15.27 12.80 -16.17
N PHE A 307 14.09 13.40 -16.31
CA PHE A 307 13.55 13.79 -17.60
C PHE A 307 13.59 15.29 -17.78
N SER A 308 13.95 15.71 -19.01
CA SER A 308 13.74 17.08 -19.47
C SER A 308 12.46 17.13 -20.30
N LYS A 309 11.79 18.27 -20.33
CA LYS A 309 10.67 18.48 -21.26
C LYS A 309 11.17 18.38 -22.69
N THR A 310 10.54 17.51 -23.48
CA THR A 310 10.87 17.34 -24.90
C THR A 310 9.85 18.09 -25.75
N MET A 311 10.34 18.98 -26.61
CA MET A 311 9.53 19.69 -27.60
C MET A 311 9.66 18.96 -28.93
N ALA A 312 8.54 18.53 -29.50
CA ALA A 312 8.44 17.79 -30.73
C ALA A 312 7.53 18.53 -31.73
N GLU A 313 7.81 18.40 -32.99
CA GLU A 313 6.99 18.95 -34.08
C GLU A 313 6.41 17.79 -34.91
N GLN A 314 5.18 17.89 -35.35
CA GLN A 314 4.55 16.91 -36.20
C GLN A 314 5.39 16.68 -37.47
N GLY A 315 5.54 15.41 -37.86
CA GLY A 315 6.32 15.00 -39.05
C GLY A 315 7.85 15.02 -38.88
N LYS A 316 8.37 15.37 -37.68
CA LYS A 316 9.80 15.40 -37.42
C LYS A 316 10.17 14.41 -36.31
N PRO A 317 11.30 13.68 -36.47
CA PRO A 317 11.82 12.85 -35.36
C PRO A 317 12.36 13.75 -34.24
N VAL A 318 12.33 13.24 -33.01
CA VAL A 318 12.88 13.91 -31.83
C VAL A 318 13.53 12.88 -30.91
N ASP A 319 14.60 13.27 -30.22
CA ASP A 319 15.21 12.44 -29.20
C ASP A 319 14.63 12.79 -27.83
N VAL A 320 14.05 11.78 -27.14
CA VAL A 320 13.68 11.88 -25.73
C VAL A 320 14.91 11.54 -24.92
N VAL A 321 15.50 12.56 -24.28
CA VAL A 321 16.71 12.39 -23.49
C VAL A 321 16.34 12.11 -22.04
N VAL A 322 16.91 11.03 -21.48
CA VAL A 322 16.69 10.55 -20.14
C VAL A 322 18.02 10.49 -19.40
N GLY A 323 18.16 11.29 -18.35
CA GLY A 323 19.26 11.15 -17.40
C GLY A 323 19.05 9.87 -16.57
N VAL A 324 20.09 9.08 -16.40
CA VAL A 324 20.06 7.83 -15.62
C VAL A 324 21.12 7.92 -14.53
N GLU A 325 20.70 7.78 -13.30
CA GLU A 325 21.58 7.70 -12.14
C GLU A 325 21.36 6.35 -11.45
N LEU A 326 22.43 5.57 -11.32
CA LEU A 326 22.45 4.35 -10.53
C LEU A 326 22.72 4.72 -9.06
N LYS A 327 21.76 4.46 -8.19
CA LYS A 327 21.92 4.72 -6.74
C LYS A 327 22.90 3.78 -6.07
N LYS A 328 23.12 2.61 -6.64
CA LYS A 328 24.07 1.59 -6.15
C LYS A 328 24.76 0.93 -7.35
N PRO A 329 26.05 0.59 -7.24
CA PRO A 329 26.71 -0.27 -8.23
C PRO A 329 25.94 -1.59 -8.35
N MET A 330 25.69 -2.01 -9.59
CA MET A 330 24.99 -3.27 -9.89
C MET A 330 25.85 -4.09 -10.83
N GLU A 331 25.93 -5.39 -10.54
CA GLU A 331 26.52 -6.37 -11.45
C GLU A 331 25.47 -6.86 -12.43
N GLY A 332 25.85 -7.10 -13.69
CA GLY A 332 24.98 -7.63 -14.71
C GLY A 332 24.69 -6.64 -15.86
N THR A 333 23.79 -7.04 -16.73
CA THR A 333 23.34 -6.22 -17.85
C THR A 333 22.22 -5.29 -17.42
N ILE A 334 22.36 -4.00 -17.71
CA ILE A 334 21.36 -2.99 -17.42
C ILE A 334 20.71 -2.56 -18.74
N GLU A 335 19.41 -2.75 -18.84
CA GLU A 335 18.57 -2.32 -19.97
C GLU A 335 17.57 -1.27 -19.50
N VAL A 336 17.40 -0.22 -20.29
CA VAL A 336 16.39 0.82 -20.06
C VAL A 336 15.44 0.88 -21.25
N GLU A 337 14.14 0.79 -20.98
CA GLU A 337 13.08 0.82 -21.97
C GLU A 337 12.19 2.05 -21.77
N ILE A 338 11.91 2.79 -22.85
CA ILE A 338 10.95 3.89 -22.82
C ILE A 338 9.53 3.39 -23.08
N LEU A 339 8.57 3.84 -22.27
CA LEU A 339 7.18 3.43 -22.31
C LEU A 339 6.25 4.64 -22.26
N GLY A 340 4.97 4.45 -22.64
CA GLY A 340 3.94 5.48 -22.53
C GLY A 340 4.12 6.67 -23.49
N LEU A 341 4.79 6.46 -24.62
CA LEU A 341 4.92 7.47 -25.67
C LEU A 341 3.53 7.98 -26.12
N PRO A 342 3.44 9.22 -26.64
CA PRO A 342 2.20 9.77 -27.16
C PRO A 342 1.53 8.85 -28.18
N PRO A 343 0.19 8.78 -28.27
CA PRO A 343 -0.51 7.94 -29.23
C PRO A 343 -0.07 8.20 -30.67
N GLY A 344 0.18 7.13 -31.43
CA GLY A 344 0.65 7.20 -32.81
C GLY A 344 2.15 7.42 -32.98
N THR A 345 2.89 7.75 -31.93
CA THR A 345 4.35 7.88 -31.96
C THR A 345 5.03 6.56 -31.57
N ALA A 346 6.23 6.33 -32.07
CA ALA A 346 6.99 5.13 -31.76
C ALA A 346 8.49 5.42 -31.73
N SER A 347 9.20 4.66 -30.90
CA SER A 347 10.67 4.63 -30.93
C SER A 347 11.13 3.41 -31.76
N PRO A 348 12.01 3.56 -32.74
CA PRO A 348 12.61 2.44 -33.46
C PRO A 348 13.54 1.60 -32.57
N THR A 349 14.05 2.20 -31.48
CA THR A 349 14.90 1.54 -30.48
C THR A 349 14.37 1.83 -29.09
N PRO A 350 13.24 1.21 -28.69
CA PRO A 350 12.60 1.52 -27.40
C PRO A 350 13.40 1.00 -26.21
N LYS A 351 14.39 0.12 -26.43
CA LYS A 351 15.27 -0.48 -25.44
C LYS A 351 16.71 -0.18 -25.72
N LEU A 352 17.42 0.28 -24.71
CA LEU A 352 18.85 0.61 -24.80
C LEU A 352 19.60 -0.03 -23.64
N VAL A 353 20.79 -0.58 -23.92
CA VAL A 353 21.70 -1.06 -22.88
C VAL A 353 22.44 0.13 -22.30
N LEU A 354 22.43 0.26 -20.98
CA LEU A 354 23.16 1.30 -20.26
C LEU A 354 24.63 0.90 -20.16
N ALA A 355 25.51 1.66 -20.77
CA ALA A 355 26.96 1.51 -20.56
C ALA A 355 27.34 1.95 -19.14
N ALA A 356 28.39 1.37 -18.57
CA ALA A 356 28.79 1.56 -17.18
C ALA A 356 29.06 3.02 -16.78
N ASP A 357 29.47 3.86 -17.73
CA ASP A 357 29.78 5.27 -17.58
C ASP A 357 28.71 6.22 -18.11
N ALA A 358 27.66 5.67 -18.74
CA ALA A 358 26.60 6.47 -19.34
C ALA A 358 25.70 7.09 -18.27
N LYS A 359 25.55 8.41 -18.34
CA LYS A 359 24.65 9.17 -17.46
C LYS A 359 23.37 9.60 -18.13
N GLN A 360 23.27 9.39 -19.43
CA GLN A 360 22.11 9.77 -20.25
C GLN A 360 21.89 8.74 -21.36
N LEU A 361 20.63 8.56 -21.70
CA LEU A 361 20.18 7.78 -22.85
C LEU A 361 19.30 8.68 -23.72
N ALA A 362 19.45 8.56 -25.04
CA ALA A 362 18.62 9.27 -26.00
C ALA A 362 17.79 8.24 -26.78
N PHE A 363 16.48 8.36 -26.67
CA PHE A 363 15.53 7.50 -27.35
C PHE A 363 14.99 8.25 -28.58
N PRO A 364 15.35 7.84 -29.81
CA PRO A 364 14.79 8.45 -30.99
C PRO A 364 13.29 8.10 -31.06
N VAL A 365 12.46 9.12 -31.27
CA VAL A 365 11.01 8.96 -31.38
C VAL A 365 10.55 9.56 -32.72
N THR A 366 9.82 8.76 -33.46
CA THR A 366 9.19 9.21 -34.71
C THR A 366 7.84 9.82 -34.39
N ILE A 367 7.61 11.07 -34.82
CA ILE A 367 6.37 11.79 -34.69
C ILE A 367 5.69 11.84 -36.07
N PRO A 368 4.59 11.14 -36.31
CA PRO A 368 3.83 11.23 -37.57
C PRO A 368 3.32 12.64 -37.85
N ALA A 369 3.11 12.97 -39.11
CA ALA A 369 2.60 14.27 -39.52
C ALA A 369 1.15 14.52 -39.03
N ASP A 370 0.39 13.46 -38.78
CA ASP A 370 -0.98 13.45 -38.25
C ASP A 370 -1.03 13.19 -36.75
N ALA A 371 0.11 13.13 -36.06
CA ALA A 371 0.13 12.99 -34.61
C ALA A 371 -0.68 14.11 -33.93
N ARG A 372 -1.48 13.77 -32.94
CA ARG A 372 -2.29 14.77 -32.22
C ARG A 372 -1.39 15.72 -31.45
N ALA A 373 -1.48 17.03 -31.76
CA ALA A 373 -0.78 18.06 -31.00
C ALA A 373 -1.29 18.11 -29.54
N GLY A 374 -0.40 18.34 -28.60
CA GLY A 374 -0.75 18.41 -27.18
C GLY A 374 0.44 18.12 -26.27
N ASN A 375 0.17 18.19 -24.98
CA ASN A 375 1.16 17.93 -23.93
C ASN A 375 0.88 16.57 -23.27
N TYR A 376 1.81 15.65 -23.36
CA TYR A 376 1.72 14.28 -22.88
C TYR A 376 2.67 14.05 -21.70
N LYS A 377 2.12 13.66 -20.56
CA LYS A 377 2.87 13.39 -19.32
C LYS A 377 2.84 11.91 -18.94
N THR A 378 2.80 11.03 -19.94
CA THR A 378 2.64 9.58 -19.75
C THR A 378 3.93 8.79 -19.94
N VAL A 379 5.01 9.46 -20.38
CA VAL A 379 6.27 8.78 -20.70
C VAL A 379 7.03 8.43 -19.43
N VAL A 380 7.33 7.14 -19.27
CA VAL A 380 8.11 6.58 -18.16
C VAL A 380 9.24 5.70 -18.69
N CYS A 381 10.22 5.42 -17.85
CA CYS A 381 11.25 4.43 -18.16
C CYS A 381 11.16 3.21 -17.25
N ARG A 382 11.37 2.04 -17.86
CA ARG A 382 11.59 0.77 -17.17
C ARG A 382 13.07 0.46 -17.21
N GLY A 383 13.72 0.43 -16.04
CA GLY A 383 15.06 -0.09 -15.88
C GLY A 383 15.01 -1.57 -15.46
N THR A 384 15.81 -2.40 -16.11
CA THR A 384 15.92 -3.82 -15.82
C THR A 384 17.39 -4.17 -15.62
N VAL A 385 17.70 -4.78 -14.46
CA VAL A 385 19.02 -5.37 -14.18
C VAL A 385 18.90 -6.86 -14.22
N THR A 386 19.66 -7.51 -15.08
CA THR A 386 19.73 -8.97 -15.18
C THR A 386 21.08 -9.45 -14.71
N ASN A 387 21.12 -10.31 -13.71
CA ASN A 387 22.31 -10.96 -13.18
C ASN A 387 22.05 -12.47 -12.96
N ASP A 388 23.04 -13.18 -12.44
CA ASP A 388 22.99 -14.62 -12.15
C ASP A 388 21.92 -15.01 -11.10
N LYS A 389 21.51 -14.08 -10.23
CA LYS A 389 20.49 -14.28 -9.20
C LYS A 389 19.08 -14.03 -9.68
N GLY A 390 18.91 -13.24 -10.76
CA GLY A 390 17.59 -12.95 -11.31
C GLY A 390 17.48 -11.59 -11.95
N VAL A 391 16.24 -11.10 -12.04
CA VAL A 391 15.88 -9.87 -12.74
C VAL A 391 15.26 -8.88 -11.74
N ILE A 392 15.86 -7.69 -11.62
CA ILE A 392 15.32 -6.56 -10.87
C ILE A 392 14.72 -5.58 -11.87
N THR A 393 13.44 -5.29 -11.73
CA THR A 393 12.72 -4.37 -12.60
C THR A 393 12.19 -3.19 -11.82
N GLN A 394 12.38 -1.99 -12.35
CA GLN A 394 11.87 -0.75 -11.76
C GLN A 394 11.28 0.14 -12.85
N VAL A 395 10.12 0.74 -12.58
CA VAL A 395 9.46 1.69 -13.48
C VAL A 395 9.27 3.00 -12.72
N ASN A 396 9.90 4.06 -13.20
CA ASN A 396 9.69 5.38 -12.64
C ASN A 396 9.89 6.49 -13.66
N GLY A 397 9.65 7.72 -13.24
CA GLY A 397 9.76 8.90 -14.05
C GLY A 397 8.41 9.40 -14.53
N ASN A 398 8.42 10.59 -15.08
CA ASN A 398 7.26 11.25 -15.69
C ASN A 398 7.78 12.28 -16.67
N ALA A 399 8.10 11.85 -17.90
CA ALA A 399 8.55 12.75 -18.95
C ALA A 399 7.37 13.50 -19.58
N GLU A 400 7.60 14.75 -19.90
CA GLU A 400 6.68 15.59 -20.64
C GLU A 400 7.13 15.71 -22.09
N VAL A 401 6.30 15.25 -23.03
CA VAL A 401 6.51 15.41 -24.47
C VAL A 401 5.41 16.32 -24.99
N GLN A 402 5.79 17.48 -25.51
CA GLN A 402 4.87 18.42 -26.16
C GLN A 402 5.02 18.29 -27.66
N ILE A 403 3.91 18.00 -28.35
CA ILE A 403 3.85 17.92 -29.81
C ILE A 403 3.18 19.19 -30.32
N ASP A 404 3.90 19.96 -31.12
CA ASP A 404 3.40 21.19 -31.73
C ASP A 404 3.10 20.99 -33.23
N VAL A 405 2.17 21.78 -33.74
CA VAL A 405 1.87 21.85 -35.18
C VAL A 405 2.99 22.60 -35.88
N PRO A 406 3.45 22.15 -37.07
CA PRO A 406 4.43 22.90 -37.85
C PRO A 406 3.99 24.34 -38.09
N VAL A 407 4.84 25.30 -37.76
CA VAL A 407 4.59 26.70 -38.12
C VAL A 407 4.78 26.82 -39.63
N ALA A 408 3.72 27.21 -40.34
CA ALA A 408 3.82 27.47 -41.78
C ALA A 408 4.93 28.51 -42.02
N PRO A 409 5.84 28.28 -42.94
CA PRO A 409 6.82 29.30 -43.28
C PRO A 409 6.09 30.59 -43.67
N PRO A 410 6.57 31.76 -43.26
CA PRO A 410 5.96 33.01 -43.65
C PRO A 410 5.88 33.03 -45.17
N PRO A 411 4.75 33.46 -45.77
CA PRO A 411 4.63 33.50 -47.23
C PRO A 411 5.84 34.27 -47.78
N ALA A 412 6.56 33.61 -48.74
CA ALA A 412 7.68 34.25 -49.40
C ALA A 412 7.23 35.63 -49.90
N ALA A 413 7.87 36.68 -49.40
CA ALA A 413 7.56 38.03 -49.79
C ALA A 413 7.63 38.10 -51.32
N ALA A 414 6.49 38.17 -51.98
CA ALA A 414 6.49 38.43 -53.41
C ALA A 414 7.31 39.69 -53.64
N VAL A 415 8.36 39.56 -54.45
CA VAL A 415 9.16 40.72 -54.88
C VAL A 415 8.22 41.59 -55.72
N ALA A 416 7.54 42.50 -55.04
CA ALA A 416 6.72 43.51 -55.71
C ALA A 416 7.67 44.44 -56.46
N ALA A 417 7.51 44.47 -57.76
CA ALA A 417 8.18 45.45 -58.61
C ALA A 417 7.88 46.87 -58.05
N ALA A 418 8.93 47.67 -57.95
CA ALA A 418 8.90 49.02 -57.39
C ALA A 418 7.81 49.87 -58.05
N ALA A 419 6.75 50.19 -57.32
CA ALA A 419 5.83 51.26 -57.64
C ALA A 419 6.36 52.57 -57.11
N PRO A 420 6.14 53.70 -57.79
CA PRO A 420 6.72 55.01 -57.41
C PRO A 420 6.18 55.47 -56.06
N MET A 421 7.07 56.03 -55.24
CA MET A 421 6.78 56.56 -53.93
C MET A 421 5.64 57.58 -53.91
N PRO A 422 4.65 57.42 -53.06
CA PRO A 422 3.67 58.48 -52.77
C PRO A 422 4.32 59.61 -51.95
N PRO A 423 3.78 60.86 -52.04
CA PRO A 423 4.30 62.01 -51.28
C PRO A 423 4.14 61.81 -49.75
N PRO A 424 4.99 62.47 -48.95
CA PRO A 424 5.00 62.30 -47.52
C PRO A 424 3.66 62.73 -46.88
N PRO A 425 3.19 61.97 -45.85
CA PRO A 425 1.94 62.30 -45.18
C PRO A 425 2.09 63.60 -44.31
N PRO A 426 1.00 64.33 -44.11
CA PRO A 426 1.04 65.55 -43.28
C PRO A 426 1.31 65.20 -41.82
N GLU A 427 2.05 66.11 -41.17
CA GLU A 427 2.42 65.99 -39.73
C GLU A 427 1.23 65.73 -38.83
N ALA A 428 1.35 64.74 -37.97
CA ALA A 428 0.36 64.42 -36.96
C ALA A 428 0.17 65.59 -35.98
N PRO A 429 -1.06 65.85 -35.50
CA PRO A 429 -1.31 66.90 -34.54
C PRO A 429 -0.61 66.62 -33.21
N LYS A 430 0.11 67.63 -32.67
CA LYS A 430 0.75 67.57 -31.35
C LYS A 430 -0.33 67.29 -30.29
N GLU A 431 -0.11 66.22 -29.50
CA GLU A 431 -0.95 65.93 -28.35
C GLU A 431 -1.03 67.10 -27.38
N LYS A 432 -2.25 67.48 -27.00
CA LYS A 432 -2.48 68.51 -26.00
C LYS A 432 -2.00 67.99 -24.63
N PRO A 433 -1.31 68.82 -23.83
CA PRO A 433 -0.89 68.46 -22.51
C PRO A 433 -2.10 68.12 -21.63
N LEU A 434 -2.01 66.98 -20.91
CA LEU A 434 -3.02 66.49 -19.98
C LEU A 434 -3.42 67.59 -18.99
N THR A 435 -4.71 67.76 -18.78
CA THR A 435 -5.25 68.69 -17.78
C THR A 435 -4.89 68.22 -16.36
N ARG A 436 -4.82 69.11 -15.42
CA ARG A 436 -4.47 68.82 -14.00
C ARG A 436 -5.41 67.75 -13.37
N LEU A 437 -6.64 67.63 -13.87
CA LEU A 437 -7.59 66.61 -13.42
C LEU A 437 -7.28 65.20 -13.92
N GLU A 438 -6.69 65.09 -15.11
CA GLU A 438 -6.29 63.80 -15.71
C GLU A 438 -4.95 63.31 -15.08
N GLN A 439 -4.08 64.26 -14.70
CA GLN A 439 -2.85 63.96 -13.93
C GLN A 439 -3.18 63.39 -12.55
N LEU A 440 -4.14 63.98 -11.83
CA LEU A 440 -4.62 63.53 -10.51
C LEU A 440 -5.33 62.15 -10.55
N ARG A 441 -5.99 61.80 -11.67
CA ARG A 441 -6.59 60.47 -11.86
C ARG A 441 -5.52 59.39 -12.11
N LYS A 442 -4.42 59.72 -12.78
CA LYS A 442 -3.29 58.82 -12.96
C LYS A 442 -2.50 58.55 -11.66
N GLU A 443 -2.45 59.52 -10.75
CA GLU A 443 -1.80 59.36 -9.43
C GLU A 443 -2.65 58.54 -8.44
N LYS A 444 -4.00 58.62 -8.50
CA LYS A 444 -4.92 57.83 -7.65
C LYS A 444 -5.12 56.37 -8.07
N GLY A 445 -4.66 55.96 -9.24
CA GLY A 445 -4.74 54.58 -9.75
C GLY A 445 -3.47 53.75 -9.42
N LYS A 446 -2.56 54.25 -8.61
CA LYS A 446 -1.32 53.58 -8.18
C LYS A 446 -1.18 53.42 -6.67
N GLN A 447 -2.32 53.31 -5.95
CA GLN A 447 -2.33 52.84 -4.55
C GLN A 447 -3.16 51.56 -4.45
#